data_2781057d7ce4120a222a6bac2ae53111
#
_entry.id   2781057d7ce4120a222a6bac2ae53111
#
_cell.length_a   1.000
_cell.length_b   1.000
_cell.length_c   1.000
_cell.angle_alpha   90.00
_cell.angle_beta   90.00
_cell.angle_gamma   90.00
#
_symmetry.space_group_name_H-M   'P 1'
#
loop_
_entity.id
_entity.type
_entity.pdbx_description
1 polymer ?
#
loop_
_entity_poly.entity_id
_entity_poly.type
_entity_poly.pdbx_seq_one_letter_code
_entity_poly.pdbx_strand_id
1 'polypeptide(L)'
;IDTDRFEKQILFVRKFESTLIANGVQVLKLWFHLSFYAQRARTETLLANPSTAWQVTKLDLKAQKNFDAIRQAGQLVIEATDSPHSPWVIIPSADPQLRAVRTAQAILTAFTQRALKAPAIHDPSEAPPLHKHPNPLDKLDYEVSINKPDYESQILTWQNRLALALRSKKFNKRALMVVFEGADAAGKGGA
;
A
#
# COMPACT_ATOMS: atom_id res chain seq x y z
N ILE A 1 24.74 -4.50 3.74
CA ILE A 1 23.44 -5.20 3.53
C ILE A 1 23.71 -6.66 3.80
N ASP A 2 22.92 -7.29 4.65
CA ASP A 2 22.90 -8.73 4.83
C ASP A 2 22.38 -9.36 3.52
N THR A 3 23.29 -9.97 2.76
CA THR A 3 23.04 -10.48 1.41
C THR A 3 21.98 -11.58 1.40
N ASP A 4 22.05 -12.53 2.31
CA ASP A 4 21.07 -13.63 2.42
C ASP A 4 19.65 -13.12 2.69
N ARG A 5 19.53 -12.14 3.58
CA ARG A 5 18.25 -11.54 3.90
C ARG A 5 17.69 -10.72 2.74
N PHE A 6 18.57 -10.01 2.04
CA PHE A 6 18.21 -9.21 0.87
C PHE A 6 17.69 -10.13 -0.25
N GLU A 7 18.42 -11.19 -0.60
CA GLU A 7 18.02 -12.14 -1.64
C GLU A 7 16.67 -12.79 -1.35
N LYS A 8 16.44 -13.22 -0.10
CA LYS A 8 15.15 -13.79 0.32
C LYS A 8 14.01 -12.79 0.16
N GLN A 9 14.23 -11.51 0.49
CA GLN A 9 13.23 -10.46 0.30
C GLN A 9 12.94 -10.19 -1.17
N ILE A 10 13.97 -10.14 -2.02
CA ILE A 10 13.81 -9.97 -3.47
C ILE A 10 13.01 -11.13 -4.08
N LEU A 11 13.32 -12.37 -3.68
CA LEU A 11 12.57 -13.55 -4.13
C LEU A 11 11.09 -13.48 -3.75
N PHE A 12 10.82 -13.05 -2.52
CA PHE A 12 9.44 -12.86 -2.06
C PHE A 12 8.70 -11.79 -2.87
N VAL A 13 9.33 -10.63 -3.12
CA VAL A 13 8.76 -9.55 -3.92
C VAL A 13 8.44 -10.04 -5.34
N ARG A 14 9.39 -10.70 -6.00
CA ARG A 14 9.19 -11.26 -7.35
C ARG A 14 8.03 -12.26 -7.41
N LYS A 15 7.94 -13.15 -6.42
CA LYS A 15 6.85 -14.13 -6.33
C LYS A 15 5.51 -13.45 -6.13
N PHE A 16 5.46 -12.44 -5.26
CA PHE A 16 4.26 -11.65 -5.01
C PHE A 16 3.80 -10.90 -6.27
N GLU A 17 4.71 -10.18 -6.94
CA GLU A 17 4.42 -9.48 -8.20
C GLU A 17 3.92 -10.46 -9.28
N SER A 18 4.59 -11.59 -9.44
CA SER A 18 4.18 -12.64 -10.40
C SER A 18 2.78 -13.17 -10.11
N THR A 19 2.43 -13.35 -8.85
CA THR A 19 1.09 -13.77 -8.44
C THR A 19 0.04 -12.72 -8.80
N LEU A 20 0.31 -11.44 -8.55
CA LEU A 20 -0.59 -10.35 -8.94
C LEU A 20 -0.81 -10.30 -10.45
N ILE A 21 0.28 -10.39 -11.21
CA ILE A 21 0.25 -10.34 -12.68
C ILE A 21 -0.52 -11.54 -13.25
N ALA A 22 -0.29 -12.74 -12.72
CA ALA A 22 -1.00 -13.96 -13.14
C ALA A 22 -2.53 -13.86 -12.86
N ASN A 23 -2.92 -13.10 -11.84
CA ASN A 23 -4.33 -12.81 -11.54
C ASN A 23 -4.86 -11.56 -12.26
N GLY A 24 -4.19 -11.09 -13.31
CA GLY A 24 -4.66 -9.99 -14.13
C GLY A 24 -4.45 -8.59 -13.52
N VAL A 25 -3.74 -8.45 -12.42
CA VAL A 25 -3.41 -7.15 -11.83
C VAL A 25 -2.27 -6.51 -12.61
N GLN A 26 -2.41 -5.23 -12.95
CA GLN A 26 -1.31 -4.44 -13.49
C GLN A 26 -0.48 -3.87 -12.35
N VAL A 27 0.83 -4.13 -12.38
CA VAL A 27 1.78 -3.60 -11.40
C VAL A 27 2.61 -2.50 -12.07
N LEU A 28 2.59 -1.32 -11.50
CA LEU A 28 3.43 -0.18 -11.89
C LEU A 28 4.20 0.27 -10.65
N LYS A 29 5.53 0.33 -10.75
CA LYS A 29 6.39 0.74 -9.65
C LYS A 29 6.98 2.11 -9.95
N LEU A 30 6.84 3.05 -9.00
CA LEU A 30 7.32 4.41 -9.13
C LEU A 30 8.43 4.66 -8.10
N TRP A 31 9.60 5.09 -8.57
CA TRP A 31 10.70 5.51 -7.72
C TRP A 31 10.85 7.03 -7.78
N PHE A 32 10.49 7.71 -6.68
CA PHE A 32 10.64 9.14 -6.55
C PHE A 32 12.08 9.49 -6.14
N HIS A 33 12.86 10.01 -7.09
CA HIS A 33 14.28 10.28 -6.87
C HIS A 33 14.55 11.74 -6.54
N LEU A 34 15.34 11.95 -5.48
CA LEU A 34 15.95 13.23 -5.12
C LEU A 34 17.47 13.07 -5.06
N SER A 35 18.23 14.08 -5.50
CA SER A 35 19.64 14.15 -5.17
C SER A 35 19.84 14.48 -3.68
N PHE A 36 21.00 14.17 -3.15
CA PHE A 36 21.35 14.51 -1.77
C PHE A 36 21.11 16.00 -1.43
N TYR A 37 21.56 16.88 -2.32
CA TYR A 37 21.39 18.31 -2.13
C TYR A 37 19.94 18.77 -2.16
N ALA A 38 19.15 18.24 -3.09
CA ALA A 38 17.70 18.54 -3.18
C ALA A 38 16.94 18.01 -1.95
N GLN A 39 17.28 16.83 -1.45
CA GLN A 39 16.69 16.27 -0.24
C GLN A 39 17.02 17.15 0.97
N ARG A 40 18.28 17.55 1.11
CA ARG A 40 18.74 18.40 2.20
C ARG A 40 18.04 19.75 2.19
N ALA A 41 18.03 20.44 1.05
CA ALA A 41 17.38 21.73 0.90
C ALA A 41 15.88 21.66 1.25
N ARG A 42 15.19 20.61 0.79
CA ARG A 42 13.78 20.39 1.13
C ARG A 42 13.59 20.16 2.63
N THR A 43 14.43 19.35 3.24
CA THR A 43 14.38 19.10 4.70
C THR A 43 14.59 20.39 5.50
N GLU A 44 15.57 21.20 5.13
CA GLU A 44 15.85 22.50 5.77
C GLU A 44 14.64 23.45 5.61
N THR A 45 14.05 23.53 4.43
CA THR A 45 12.84 24.34 4.17
C THR A 45 11.66 23.90 5.04
N LEU A 46 11.42 22.59 5.15
CA LEU A 46 10.32 22.07 5.97
C LEU A 46 10.53 22.32 7.46
N LEU A 47 11.77 22.19 7.95
CA LEU A 47 12.10 22.41 9.35
C LEU A 47 12.05 23.88 9.74
N ALA A 48 12.34 24.79 8.80
CA ALA A 48 12.31 26.24 9.04
C ALA A 48 10.89 26.79 9.29
N ASN A 49 9.84 26.07 8.87
CA ASN A 49 8.47 26.49 9.04
C ASN A 49 7.77 25.61 10.09
N PRO A 50 7.32 26.17 11.24
CA PRO A 50 6.65 25.43 12.30
C PRO A 50 5.42 24.62 11.82
N SER A 51 4.70 25.11 10.80
CA SER A 51 3.52 24.43 10.26
C SER A 51 3.86 23.19 9.44
N THR A 52 5.11 23.03 8.98
CA THR A 52 5.57 21.88 8.16
C THR A 52 6.67 21.07 8.81
N ALA A 53 7.28 21.56 9.88
CA ALA A 53 8.39 20.89 10.57
C ALA A 53 8.02 19.46 11.06
N TRP A 54 6.77 19.23 11.39
CA TRP A 54 6.25 17.93 11.80
C TRP A 54 6.35 16.85 10.70
N GLN A 55 6.48 17.25 9.43
CA GLN A 55 6.63 16.34 8.29
C GLN A 55 8.02 15.68 8.26
N VAL A 56 8.99 16.25 8.95
CA VAL A 56 10.35 15.71 9.01
C VAL A 56 10.51 14.87 10.27
N THR A 57 10.65 13.57 10.09
CA THR A 57 10.79 12.61 11.18
C THR A 57 12.26 12.32 11.49
N LYS A 58 12.53 11.70 12.65
CA LYS A 58 13.88 11.22 12.99
C LYS A 58 14.39 10.19 11.98
N LEU A 59 13.48 9.45 11.35
CA LEU A 59 13.82 8.46 10.33
C LEU A 59 14.32 9.15 9.06
N ASP A 60 13.69 10.26 8.64
CA ASP A 60 14.11 11.04 7.47
C ASP A 60 15.51 11.61 7.67
N LEU A 61 15.79 12.14 8.85
CA LEU A 61 17.12 12.66 9.20
C LEU A 61 18.19 11.56 9.23
N LYS A 62 17.82 10.35 9.71
CA LYS A 62 18.71 9.18 9.66
C LYS A 62 18.93 8.71 8.23
N ALA A 63 17.89 8.69 7.41
CA ALA A 63 17.97 8.34 6.00
C ALA A 63 18.88 9.31 5.24
N GLN A 64 18.78 10.61 5.50
CA GLN A 64 19.64 11.62 4.89
C GLN A 64 21.11 11.39 5.22
N LYS A 65 21.45 11.04 6.47
CA LYS A 65 22.82 10.70 6.88
C LYS A 65 23.38 9.46 6.17
N ASN A 66 22.51 8.54 5.76
CA ASN A 66 22.87 7.30 5.09
C ASN A 66 22.49 7.32 3.61
N PHE A 67 22.41 8.49 2.99
CA PHE A 67 21.89 8.70 1.64
C PHE A 67 22.50 7.75 0.61
N ASP A 68 23.82 7.65 0.55
CA ASP A 68 24.50 6.80 -0.45
C ASP A 68 24.21 5.31 -0.26
N ALA A 69 24.17 4.85 0.98
CA ALA A 69 23.85 3.45 1.27
C ALA A 69 22.40 3.13 0.88
N ILE A 70 21.46 4.04 1.14
CA ILE A 70 20.06 3.88 0.74
C ILE A 70 19.89 3.95 -0.77
N ARG A 71 20.62 4.86 -1.44
CA ARG A 71 20.61 4.98 -2.91
C ARG A 71 21.14 3.69 -3.56
N GLN A 72 22.24 3.16 -3.06
CA GLN A 72 22.80 1.87 -3.55
C GLN A 72 21.84 0.70 -3.31
N ALA A 73 21.24 0.61 -2.13
CA ALA A 73 20.24 -0.41 -1.83
C ALA A 73 19.01 -0.28 -2.76
N GLY A 74 18.54 0.95 -2.99
CA GLY A 74 17.45 1.21 -3.92
C GLY A 74 17.77 0.79 -5.35
N GLN A 75 18.98 1.08 -5.82
CA GLN A 75 19.44 0.65 -7.15
C GLN A 75 19.41 -0.88 -7.27
N LEU A 76 19.93 -1.60 -6.29
CA LEU A 76 19.91 -3.08 -6.28
C LEU A 76 18.47 -3.63 -6.30
N VAL A 77 17.53 -3.00 -5.55
CA VAL A 77 16.13 -3.40 -5.56
C VAL A 77 15.50 -3.17 -6.94
N ILE A 78 15.74 -2.01 -7.54
CA ILE A 78 15.24 -1.69 -8.88
C ILE A 78 15.76 -2.70 -9.89
N GLU A 79 17.07 -2.90 -9.97
CA GLU A 79 17.70 -3.85 -10.90
C GLU A 79 17.21 -5.28 -10.70
N ALA A 80 17.04 -5.70 -9.45
CA ALA A 80 16.61 -7.06 -9.12
C ALA A 80 15.13 -7.34 -9.35
N THR A 81 14.27 -6.30 -9.38
CA THR A 81 12.82 -6.47 -9.49
C THR A 81 12.21 -5.79 -10.72
N ASP A 82 13.01 -5.14 -11.56
CA ASP A 82 12.49 -4.58 -12.82
C ASP A 82 12.09 -5.70 -13.79
N SER A 83 10.94 -5.53 -14.43
CA SER A 83 10.47 -6.47 -15.46
C SER A 83 9.50 -5.80 -16.42
N PRO A 84 9.35 -6.34 -17.65
CA PRO A 84 8.39 -5.80 -18.62
C PRO A 84 6.92 -5.84 -18.15
N HIS A 85 6.60 -6.70 -17.19
CA HIS A 85 5.24 -6.87 -16.65
C HIS A 85 4.99 -6.08 -15.36
N SER A 86 6.06 -5.64 -14.71
CA SER A 86 6.03 -4.79 -13.52
C SER A 86 7.20 -3.81 -13.55
N PRO A 87 7.17 -2.82 -14.45
CA PRO A 87 8.30 -1.92 -14.69
C PRO A 87 8.46 -0.92 -13.55
N TRP A 88 9.71 -0.52 -13.33
CA TRP A 88 10.05 0.65 -12.55
C TRP A 88 10.08 1.91 -13.42
N VAL A 89 9.44 2.97 -12.97
CA VAL A 89 9.54 4.30 -13.56
C VAL A 89 10.19 5.25 -12.57
N ILE A 90 11.32 5.83 -12.95
CA ILE A 90 12.03 6.80 -12.11
C ILE A 90 11.43 8.18 -12.31
N ILE A 91 10.95 8.78 -11.23
CA ILE A 91 10.30 10.09 -11.22
C ILE A 91 11.25 11.13 -10.61
N PRO A 92 11.79 12.08 -11.39
CA PRO A 92 12.53 13.22 -10.86
C PRO A 92 11.64 14.03 -9.91
N SER A 93 12.08 14.22 -8.66
CA SER A 93 11.19 14.72 -7.59
C SER A 93 11.66 16.04 -6.96
N ALA A 94 12.70 16.68 -7.51
CA ALA A 94 13.17 17.96 -7.01
C ALA A 94 12.13 19.07 -7.23
N ASP A 95 11.56 19.15 -8.43
CA ASP A 95 10.49 20.07 -8.75
C ASP A 95 9.11 19.42 -8.52
N PRO A 96 8.22 20.03 -7.71
CA PRO A 96 6.92 19.46 -7.41
C PRO A 96 5.97 19.37 -8.61
N GLN A 97 6.04 20.34 -9.53
CA GLN A 97 5.17 20.39 -10.71
C GLN A 97 5.60 19.33 -11.71
N LEU A 98 6.90 19.26 -12.01
CA LEU A 98 7.47 18.23 -12.89
C LEU A 98 7.18 16.82 -12.32
N ARG A 99 7.34 16.63 -11.02
CA ARG A 99 7.01 15.36 -10.34
C ARG A 99 5.56 14.97 -10.59
N ALA A 100 4.62 15.90 -10.39
CA ALA A 100 3.18 15.63 -10.58
C ALA A 100 2.88 15.25 -12.03
N VAL A 101 3.41 16.01 -13.01
CA VAL A 101 3.23 15.74 -14.44
C VAL A 101 3.82 14.38 -14.83
N ARG A 102 5.05 14.07 -14.40
CA ARG A 102 5.70 12.79 -14.71
C ARG A 102 4.98 11.60 -14.09
N THR A 103 4.48 11.75 -12.87
CA THR A 103 3.67 10.72 -12.21
C THR A 103 2.38 10.46 -12.99
N ALA A 104 1.65 11.52 -13.36
CA ALA A 104 0.42 11.39 -14.13
C ALA A 104 0.67 10.75 -15.50
N GLN A 105 1.75 11.15 -16.20
CA GLN A 105 2.14 10.55 -17.47
C GLN A 105 2.46 9.06 -17.34
N ALA A 106 3.21 8.66 -16.31
CA ALA A 106 3.57 7.26 -16.07
C ALA A 106 2.30 6.40 -15.84
N ILE A 107 1.38 6.89 -15.02
CA ILE A 107 0.11 6.21 -14.75
C ILE A 107 -0.73 6.10 -16.01
N LEU A 108 -0.93 7.21 -16.73
CA LEU A 108 -1.71 7.23 -17.97
C LEU A 108 -1.13 6.29 -19.03
N THR A 109 0.20 6.28 -19.19
CA THR A 109 0.89 5.37 -20.12
C THR A 109 0.63 3.91 -19.74
N ALA A 110 0.73 3.57 -18.46
CA ALA A 110 0.46 2.23 -17.98
C ALA A 110 -1.00 1.80 -18.28
N PHE A 111 -1.97 2.65 -18.00
CA PHE A 111 -3.39 2.37 -18.32
C PHE A 111 -3.61 2.20 -19.82
N THR A 112 -3.05 3.08 -20.65
CA THR A 112 -3.19 3.00 -22.11
C THR A 112 -2.58 1.71 -22.66
N GLN A 113 -1.39 1.34 -22.20
CA GLN A 113 -0.75 0.09 -22.61
C GLN A 113 -1.55 -1.15 -22.18
N ARG A 114 -2.19 -1.11 -21.02
CA ARG A 114 -3.06 -2.16 -20.55
C ARG A 114 -4.33 -2.29 -21.41
N ALA A 115 -4.95 -1.18 -21.75
CA ALA A 115 -6.15 -1.15 -22.59
C ALA A 115 -5.90 -1.72 -24.00
N LEU A 116 -4.66 -1.59 -24.51
CA LEU A 116 -4.26 -2.13 -25.81
C LEU A 116 -3.94 -3.63 -25.79
N LYS A 117 -3.61 -4.18 -24.62
CA LYS A 117 -3.39 -5.62 -24.44
C LYS A 117 -4.65 -6.21 -23.84
N ALA A 118 -5.41 -6.96 -24.65
CA ALA A 118 -6.52 -7.74 -24.10
C ALA A 118 -6.00 -8.57 -22.91
N PRO A 119 -6.67 -8.54 -21.75
CA PRO A 119 -6.29 -9.42 -20.66
C PRO A 119 -6.37 -10.85 -21.19
N ALA A 120 -5.36 -11.67 -20.88
CA ALA A 120 -5.53 -13.10 -21.03
C ALA A 120 -6.74 -13.48 -20.17
N ILE A 121 -7.84 -13.77 -20.81
CA ILE A 121 -9.03 -14.30 -20.14
C ILE A 121 -8.57 -15.66 -19.62
N HIS A 122 -8.25 -15.75 -18.33
CA HIS A 122 -8.23 -17.06 -17.70
C HIS A 122 -9.65 -17.57 -17.81
N ASP A 123 -9.82 -18.62 -18.59
CA ASP A 123 -11.07 -19.35 -18.69
C ASP A 123 -11.45 -19.78 -17.25
N PRO A 124 -12.57 -19.32 -16.70
CA PRO A 124 -12.99 -19.70 -15.36
C PRO A 124 -13.56 -21.13 -15.32
N SER A 125 -13.26 -21.96 -16.30
CA SER A 125 -13.87 -23.29 -16.49
C SER A 125 -13.66 -24.27 -15.33
N GLU A 126 -12.86 -23.91 -14.33
CA GLU A 126 -12.69 -24.69 -13.12
C GLU A 126 -12.91 -23.88 -11.83
N ALA A 127 -13.95 -23.04 -11.81
CA ALA A 127 -14.42 -22.57 -10.52
C ALA A 127 -14.84 -23.79 -9.69
N PRO A 128 -14.33 -23.96 -8.46
CA PRO A 128 -14.73 -25.08 -7.63
C PRO A 128 -16.25 -25.08 -7.50
N PRO A 129 -16.91 -26.24 -7.55
CA PRO A 129 -18.35 -26.31 -7.49
C PRO A 129 -18.84 -25.56 -6.26
N LEU A 130 -19.76 -24.61 -6.46
CA LEU A 130 -20.39 -23.89 -5.35
C LEU A 130 -21.07 -24.93 -4.47
N HIS A 131 -20.48 -25.18 -3.31
CA HIS A 131 -21.10 -26.05 -2.33
C HIS A 131 -22.46 -25.43 -1.95
N LYS A 132 -23.52 -26.19 -2.06
CA LYS A 132 -24.87 -25.81 -1.59
C LYS A 132 -24.91 -25.84 -0.06
N HIS A 133 -24.19 -24.92 0.56
CA HIS A 133 -24.38 -24.66 1.98
C HIS A 133 -25.54 -23.66 2.12
N PRO A 134 -26.37 -23.77 3.14
CA PRO A 134 -27.35 -22.74 3.45
C PRO A 134 -26.62 -21.41 3.58
N ASN A 135 -27.03 -20.43 2.78
CA ASN A 135 -26.41 -19.11 2.77
C ASN A 135 -26.64 -18.46 4.16
N PRO A 136 -25.59 -18.17 4.94
CA PRO A 136 -25.76 -17.55 6.24
C PRO A 136 -26.41 -16.17 6.14
N LEU A 137 -26.32 -15.50 4.98
CA LEU A 137 -26.92 -14.18 4.74
C LEU A 137 -28.45 -14.24 4.71
N ASP A 138 -29.05 -15.37 4.35
CA ASP A 138 -30.51 -15.54 4.31
C ASP A 138 -31.16 -15.54 5.71
N LYS A 139 -30.34 -15.65 6.77
CA LYS A 139 -30.78 -15.67 8.16
C LYS A 139 -30.62 -14.34 8.87
N LEU A 140 -30.08 -13.32 8.17
CA LEU A 140 -29.89 -11.99 8.77
C LEU A 140 -31.19 -11.22 8.77
N ASP A 141 -31.47 -10.59 9.91
CA ASP A 141 -32.53 -9.61 10.01
C ASP A 141 -31.99 -8.26 9.55
N TYR A 142 -32.43 -7.80 8.39
CA TYR A 142 -31.99 -6.53 7.77
C TYR A 142 -32.75 -5.31 8.30
N GLU A 143 -33.79 -5.50 9.11
CA GLU A 143 -34.58 -4.43 9.70
C GLU A 143 -34.04 -3.97 11.05
N VAL A 144 -33.02 -4.64 11.58
CA VAL A 144 -32.39 -4.27 12.86
C VAL A 144 -31.72 -2.92 12.73
N SER A 145 -32.07 -2.00 13.60
CA SER A 145 -31.47 -0.67 13.69
C SER A 145 -31.13 -0.32 15.15
N ILE A 146 -30.21 0.59 15.33
CA ILE A 146 -29.84 1.12 16.65
C ILE A 146 -30.11 2.63 16.67
N ASN A 147 -30.66 3.13 17.76
CA ASN A 147 -30.84 4.56 17.94
C ASN A 147 -29.50 5.28 18.22
N LYS A 148 -29.45 6.58 18.00
CA LYS A 148 -28.22 7.37 18.10
C LYS A 148 -27.59 7.35 19.50
N PRO A 149 -28.29 7.51 20.62
CA PRO A 149 -27.70 7.44 21.96
C PRO A 149 -27.06 6.09 22.28
N ASP A 150 -27.73 4.99 21.94
CA ASP A 150 -27.21 3.66 22.14
C ASP A 150 -26.00 3.39 21.26
N TYR A 151 -26.01 3.87 20.01
CA TYR A 151 -24.86 3.81 19.13
C TYR A 151 -23.64 4.52 19.72
N GLU A 152 -23.79 5.77 20.15
CA GLU A 152 -22.70 6.58 20.71
C GLU A 152 -22.09 5.92 21.96
N SER A 153 -22.94 5.38 22.82
CA SER A 153 -22.49 4.65 24.02
C SER A 153 -21.75 3.36 23.70
N GLN A 154 -22.31 2.57 22.79
CA GLN A 154 -21.73 1.27 22.42
C GLN A 154 -20.43 1.42 21.64
N ILE A 155 -20.37 2.35 20.67
CA ILE A 155 -19.17 2.55 19.86
C ILE A 155 -17.99 2.98 20.71
N LEU A 156 -18.20 3.91 21.66
CA LEU A 156 -17.18 4.35 22.59
C LEU A 156 -16.64 3.18 23.44
N THR A 157 -17.56 2.34 23.93
CA THR A 157 -17.21 1.16 24.74
C THR A 157 -16.34 0.19 23.94
N TRP A 158 -16.73 -0.12 22.70
CA TRP A 158 -15.99 -1.07 21.85
C TRP A 158 -14.65 -0.51 21.39
N GLN A 159 -14.60 0.77 21.02
CA GLN A 159 -13.33 1.44 20.67
C GLN A 159 -12.33 1.41 21.83
N ASN A 160 -12.79 1.69 23.05
CA ASN A 160 -11.93 1.63 24.24
C ASN A 160 -11.42 0.21 24.51
N ARG A 161 -12.29 -0.80 24.44
CA ARG A 161 -11.89 -2.20 24.59
C ARG A 161 -10.87 -2.65 23.55
N LEU A 162 -11.09 -2.28 22.29
CA LEU A 162 -10.15 -2.57 21.20
C LEU A 162 -8.80 -1.88 21.44
N ALA A 163 -8.82 -0.60 21.80
CA ALA A 163 -7.60 0.16 22.08
C ALA A 163 -6.79 -0.44 23.25
N LEU A 164 -7.45 -0.89 24.31
CA LEU A 164 -6.80 -1.56 25.44
C LEU A 164 -6.24 -2.92 25.04
N ALA A 165 -6.98 -3.69 24.25
CA ALA A 165 -6.53 -4.99 23.77
C ALA A 165 -5.27 -4.86 22.91
N LEU A 166 -5.26 -3.92 21.96
CA LEU A 166 -4.11 -3.66 21.09
C LEU A 166 -2.85 -3.18 21.85
N ARG A 167 -3.04 -2.47 22.95
CA ARG A 167 -1.94 -2.00 23.81
C ARG A 167 -1.50 -3.01 24.86
N SER A 168 -2.17 -4.15 24.97
CA SER A 168 -1.82 -5.17 25.96
C SER A 168 -0.48 -5.85 25.65
N LYS A 169 0.23 -6.29 26.70
CA LYS A 169 1.48 -7.06 26.53
C LYS A 169 1.28 -8.35 25.73
N LYS A 170 0.07 -8.92 25.76
CA LYS A 170 -0.28 -10.12 24.98
C LYS A 170 -0.32 -9.87 23.49
N PHE A 171 -0.52 -8.62 23.06
CA PHE A 171 -0.59 -8.23 21.67
C PHE A 171 0.77 -7.78 21.09
N ASN A 172 1.77 -7.56 21.92
CA ASN A 172 3.03 -6.91 21.58
C ASN A 172 3.87 -7.60 20.46
N LYS A 173 3.55 -8.86 20.13
CA LYS A 173 4.20 -9.65 19.07
C LYS A 173 3.22 -10.13 18.01
N ARG A 174 2.07 -9.48 17.89
CA ARG A 174 1.01 -9.84 16.96
C ARG A 174 0.68 -8.68 16.05
N ALA A 175 0.18 -8.98 14.86
CA ALA A 175 -0.45 -8.02 13.97
C ALA A 175 -1.93 -8.38 13.86
N LEU A 176 -2.79 -7.36 13.79
CA LEU A 176 -4.20 -7.51 13.46
C LEU A 176 -4.38 -7.02 12.02
N MET A 177 -4.91 -7.90 11.18
CA MET A 177 -5.35 -7.55 9.83
C MET A 177 -6.87 -7.74 9.80
N VAL A 178 -7.58 -6.69 9.45
CA VAL A 178 -9.04 -6.72 9.29
C VAL A 178 -9.34 -6.47 7.81
N VAL A 179 -10.07 -7.39 7.19
CA VAL A 179 -10.50 -7.27 5.80
C VAL A 179 -12.00 -7.01 5.80
N PHE A 180 -12.41 -5.92 5.17
CA PHE A 180 -13.82 -5.56 5.00
C PHE A 180 -14.26 -5.95 3.60
N GLU A 181 -15.21 -6.89 3.54
CA GLU A 181 -15.83 -7.34 2.30
C GLU A 181 -17.32 -7.04 2.31
N GLY A 182 -17.90 -6.82 1.15
CA GLY A 182 -19.33 -6.56 1.03
C GLY A 182 -19.69 -5.94 -0.31
N ALA A 183 -20.99 -5.85 -0.60
CA ALA A 183 -21.52 -5.20 -1.78
C ALA A 183 -21.08 -3.73 -1.85
N ASP A 184 -21.18 -3.13 -3.03
CA ASP A 184 -20.95 -1.70 -3.18
C ASP A 184 -21.97 -0.92 -2.33
N ALA A 185 -21.55 0.24 -1.79
CA ALA A 185 -22.31 1.04 -0.85
C ALA A 185 -22.67 0.37 0.51
N ALA A 186 -22.11 -0.80 0.83
CA ALA A 186 -22.33 -1.47 2.14
C ALA A 186 -21.61 -0.81 3.33
N GLY A 187 -21.07 0.39 3.17
CA GLY A 187 -20.45 1.16 4.26
C GLY A 187 -19.01 0.77 4.61
N LYS A 188 -18.35 -0.06 3.80
CA LYS A 188 -16.97 -0.52 4.04
C LYS A 188 -15.95 0.60 4.32
N GLY A 189 -16.14 1.76 3.69
CA GLY A 189 -15.27 2.91 3.85
C GLY A 189 -15.53 3.75 5.10
N GLY A 190 -16.60 3.48 5.84
CA GLY A 190 -16.97 4.17 7.07
C GLY A 190 -16.82 3.33 8.33
N ALA A 191 -16.34 2.08 8.21
CA ALA A 191 -16.19 1.14 9.30
C ALA A 191 -14.87 1.31 10.05
#